data_7d8cbb4243bdbf266635422ca775678b
#
_entry.id   7d8cbb4243bdbf266635422ca775678b
#
_cell.length_a   1.000
_cell.length_b   1.000
_cell.length_c   1.000
_cell.angle_alpha   90.00
_cell.angle_beta   90.00
_cell.angle_gamma   90.00
#
_symmetry.space_group_name_H-M   'P 1'
#
loop_
_entity.id
_entity.type
_entity.pdbx_description
1 polymer ?
#
loop_
_entity_poly.entity_id
_entity_poly.type
_entity_poly.pdbx_seq_one_letter_code
_entity_poly.pdbx_strand_id
1 'polypeptide(L)'
;ERTYLSDWMTVVQLLDFFCDFYPDFDREAAEHMLTALEISPTQRIKQMSKGTRKKVQLILVMSRRTRLYLLDEPIGGVDPATRDYILRTIIGNYSEDAAVIISTHLIADVEQILDEVVFLREGQVMLHESVETIRDEKGKSVDELFREVFRC
;
A
#
# COMPACT_ATOMS: atom_id res chain seq x y z
N GLU A 1 -14.44 2.30 6.63
CA GLU A 1 -12.96 2.32 6.74
C GLU A 1 -12.57 2.94 8.08
N ARG A 2 -12.16 2.12 9.03
CA ARG A 2 -11.59 2.61 10.28
C ARG A 2 -10.09 2.72 10.11
N THR A 3 -9.53 3.92 10.29
CA THR A 3 -8.09 4.06 10.41
C THR A 3 -7.69 3.57 11.81
N TYR A 4 -6.62 2.81 11.92
CA TYR A 4 -6.05 2.43 13.22
C TYR A 4 -5.28 3.58 13.88
N LEU A 5 -5.06 4.68 13.16
CA LEU A 5 -4.41 5.86 13.70
C LEU A 5 -5.35 6.64 14.62
N SER A 6 -4.87 6.98 15.81
CA SER A 6 -5.62 7.77 16.76
C SER A 6 -5.76 9.23 16.30
N ASP A 7 -6.97 9.69 16.08
CA ASP A 7 -7.28 11.03 15.53
C ASP A 7 -6.71 12.21 16.35
N TRP A 8 -6.51 12.01 17.64
CA TRP A 8 -5.99 13.06 18.55
C TRP A 8 -4.46 13.21 18.49
N MET A 9 -3.75 12.18 17.99
CA MET A 9 -2.29 12.20 17.91
C MET A 9 -1.80 13.17 16.83
N THR A 10 -0.62 13.75 17.09
CA THR A 10 0.17 14.45 16.08
C THR A 10 1.07 13.45 15.33
N VAL A 11 1.63 13.89 14.20
CA VAL A 11 2.56 13.05 13.43
C VAL A 11 3.76 12.63 14.28
N VAL A 12 4.38 13.55 15.01
CA VAL A 12 5.52 13.21 15.87
C VAL A 12 5.16 12.20 16.95
N GLN A 13 3.99 12.30 17.55
CA GLN A 13 3.52 11.32 18.54
C GLN A 13 3.30 9.92 17.93
N LEU A 14 2.87 9.86 16.66
CA LEU A 14 2.79 8.59 15.95
C LEU A 14 4.17 7.99 15.67
N LEU A 15 5.14 8.82 15.26
CA LEU A 15 6.52 8.35 15.07
C LEU A 15 7.11 7.80 16.36
N ASP A 16 6.93 8.54 17.49
CA ASP A 16 7.37 8.09 18.81
C ASP A 16 6.72 6.76 19.19
N PHE A 17 5.40 6.64 19.01
CA PHE A 17 4.67 5.40 19.24
C PHE A 17 5.22 4.22 18.41
N PHE A 18 5.49 4.44 17.12
CA PHE A 18 6.04 3.39 16.26
C PHE A 18 7.46 2.99 16.67
N CYS A 19 8.30 3.95 17.07
CA CYS A 19 9.62 3.66 17.62
C CYS A 19 9.57 2.82 18.89
N ASP A 20 8.62 3.12 19.78
CA ASP A 20 8.50 2.41 21.07
C ASP A 20 8.00 0.96 20.90
N PHE A 21 7.10 0.73 19.95
CA PHE A 21 6.48 -0.59 19.77
C PHE A 21 7.13 -1.47 18.72
N TYR A 22 7.89 -0.89 17.78
CA TYR A 22 8.46 -1.60 16.65
C TYR A 22 9.97 -1.36 16.53
N PRO A 23 10.81 -2.31 17.01
CA PRO A 23 12.27 -2.17 16.96
C PRO A 23 12.83 -2.05 15.54
N ASP A 24 12.08 -2.50 14.54
CA ASP A 24 12.41 -2.45 13.11
C ASP A 24 11.91 -1.19 12.39
N PHE A 25 11.39 -0.20 13.15
CA PHE A 25 10.88 1.05 12.57
C PHE A 25 12.02 2.01 12.26
N ASP A 26 12.12 2.40 11.00
CA ASP A 26 13.09 3.38 10.51
C ASP A 26 12.49 4.79 10.57
N ARG A 27 12.73 5.47 11.70
CA ARG A 27 12.23 6.83 11.94
C ARG A 27 12.75 7.82 10.91
N GLU A 28 14.01 7.73 10.52
CA GLU A 28 14.66 8.67 9.60
C GLU A 28 13.99 8.58 8.20
N ALA A 29 13.75 7.36 7.72
CA ALA A 29 13.03 7.13 6.48
C ALA A 29 11.60 7.71 6.53
N ALA A 30 10.88 7.52 7.63
CA ALA A 30 9.55 8.09 7.82
C ALA A 30 9.56 9.63 7.79
N GLU A 31 10.48 10.26 8.52
CA GLU A 31 10.63 11.71 8.58
C GLU A 31 10.98 12.31 7.21
N HIS A 32 11.85 11.64 6.45
CA HIS A 32 12.20 12.04 5.10
C HIS A 32 10.97 12.04 4.17
N MET A 33 10.19 10.96 4.17
CA MET A 33 8.98 10.86 3.35
C MET A 33 7.90 11.87 3.76
N LEU A 34 7.71 12.12 5.06
CA LEU A 34 6.76 13.11 5.57
C LEU A 34 7.17 14.53 5.18
N THR A 35 8.46 14.84 5.23
CA THR A 35 9.02 16.12 4.81
C THR A 35 8.82 16.37 3.32
N ALA A 36 9.03 15.35 2.48
CA ALA A 36 8.79 15.43 1.04
C ALA A 36 7.31 15.71 0.68
N LEU A 37 6.39 15.39 1.58
CA LEU A 37 4.96 15.71 1.45
C LEU A 37 4.55 17.02 2.15
N GLU A 38 5.49 17.77 2.69
CA GLU A 38 5.25 18.99 3.46
C GLU A 38 4.29 18.78 4.65
N ILE A 39 4.29 17.56 5.24
CA ILE A 39 3.46 17.24 6.39
C ILE A 39 4.17 17.67 7.67
N SER A 40 3.55 18.62 8.38
CA SER A 40 4.11 19.13 9.64
C SER A 40 4.11 18.05 10.73
N PRO A 41 5.21 17.88 11.49
CA PRO A 41 5.28 16.98 12.64
C PRO A 41 4.23 17.26 13.73
N THR A 42 3.80 18.50 13.84
CA THR A 42 2.79 18.94 14.84
C THR A 42 1.35 18.83 14.34
N GLN A 43 1.15 18.50 13.08
CA GLN A 43 -0.19 18.34 12.51
C GLN A 43 -0.91 17.15 13.13
N ARG A 44 -2.16 17.35 13.54
CA ARG A 44 -2.99 16.27 14.10
C ARG A 44 -3.67 15.45 12.99
N ILE A 45 -3.78 14.15 13.19
CA ILE A 45 -4.40 13.23 12.23
C ILE A 45 -5.83 13.63 11.87
N LYS A 46 -6.63 14.09 12.84
CA LYS A 46 -8.00 14.54 12.60
C LYS A 46 -8.13 15.74 11.65
N GLN A 47 -7.06 16.53 11.50
CA GLN A 47 -7.03 17.71 10.64
C GLN A 47 -6.62 17.42 9.20
N MET A 48 -6.22 16.17 8.92
CA MET A 48 -5.77 15.74 7.60
C MET A 48 -6.93 15.35 6.70
N SER A 49 -6.77 15.60 5.40
CA SER A 49 -7.64 15.02 4.37
C SER A 49 -7.56 13.49 4.40
N LYS A 50 -8.55 12.81 3.83
CA LYS A 50 -8.54 11.34 3.70
C LYS A 50 -7.27 10.85 2.96
N GLY A 51 -6.89 11.51 1.86
CA GLY A 51 -5.70 11.18 1.09
C GLY A 51 -4.41 11.37 1.88
N THR A 52 -4.26 12.51 2.58
CA THR A 52 -3.10 12.78 3.43
C THR A 52 -2.98 11.74 4.55
N ARG A 53 -4.07 11.40 5.20
CA ARG A 53 -4.12 10.38 6.25
C ARG A 53 -3.67 9.02 5.73
N LYS A 54 -4.12 8.60 4.54
CA LYS A 54 -3.66 7.36 3.89
C LYS A 54 -2.17 7.38 3.57
N LYS A 55 -1.64 8.51 3.09
CA LYS A 55 -0.19 8.68 2.87
C LYS A 55 0.60 8.51 4.16
N VAL A 56 0.17 9.14 5.26
CA VAL A 56 0.81 8.97 6.58
C VAL A 56 0.78 7.51 7.03
N GLN A 57 -0.37 6.83 6.93
CA GLN A 57 -0.49 5.42 7.27
C GLN A 57 0.50 4.55 6.48
N LEU A 58 0.58 4.77 5.16
CA LEU A 58 1.50 4.04 4.31
C LEU A 58 2.94 4.28 4.69
N ILE A 59 3.33 5.54 4.93
CA ILE A 59 4.69 5.89 5.36
C ILE A 59 5.07 5.15 6.63
N LEU A 60 4.19 5.13 7.64
CA LEU A 60 4.45 4.41 8.89
C LEU A 60 4.66 2.90 8.67
N VAL A 61 3.89 2.28 7.78
CA VAL A 61 4.02 0.87 7.45
C VAL A 61 5.29 0.61 6.63
N MET A 62 5.54 1.39 5.58
CA MET A 62 6.68 1.20 4.70
C MET A 62 8.02 1.60 5.33
N SER A 63 8.01 2.35 6.44
CA SER A 63 9.20 2.64 7.23
C SER A 63 9.56 1.52 8.23
N ARG A 64 8.81 0.42 8.24
CA ARG A 64 9.19 -0.80 8.97
C ARG A 64 10.13 -1.64 8.11
N ARG A 65 11.15 -2.21 8.71
CA ARG A 65 12.07 -3.17 8.05
C ARG A 65 11.58 -4.60 8.31
N THR A 66 10.50 -4.98 7.63
CA THR A 66 9.88 -6.30 7.77
C THR A 66 10.10 -7.17 6.53
N ARG A 67 9.91 -8.48 6.67
CA ARG A 67 9.99 -9.44 5.55
C ARG A 67 8.68 -9.59 4.77
N LEU A 68 7.58 -9.10 5.33
CA LEU A 68 6.27 -9.18 4.70
C LEU A 68 5.45 -7.92 4.99
N TYR A 69 4.97 -7.28 3.93
CA TYR A 69 4.00 -6.20 4.00
C TYR A 69 2.64 -6.69 3.51
N LEU A 70 1.60 -6.44 4.29
CA LEU A 70 0.21 -6.74 3.93
C LEU A 70 -0.56 -5.42 3.80
N LEU A 71 -0.96 -5.08 2.58
CA LEU A 71 -1.61 -3.81 2.27
C LEU A 71 -3.03 -4.08 1.74
N ASP A 72 -4.03 -3.75 2.56
CA ASP A 72 -5.44 -3.93 2.22
C ASP A 72 -6.01 -2.64 1.62
N GLU A 73 -6.44 -2.70 0.36
CA GLU A 73 -6.98 -1.59 -0.42
C GLU A 73 -6.18 -0.27 -0.27
N PRO A 74 -4.83 -0.29 -0.45
CA PRO A 74 -3.99 0.88 -0.16
C PRO A 74 -4.35 2.09 -1.02
N ILE A 75 -4.79 1.87 -2.26
CA ILE A 75 -5.14 2.93 -3.23
C ILE A 75 -6.65 3.20 -3.33
N GLY A 76 -7.47 2.49 -2.55
CA GLY A 76 -8.94 2.64 -2.59
C GLY A 76 -9.42 4.01 -2.09
N GLY A 77 -10.33 4.64 -2.83
CA GLY A 77 -11.03 5.86 -2.40
C GLY A 77 -10.17 7.12 -2.25
N VAL A 78 -9.06 7.21 -2.97
CA VAL A 78 -8.20 8.40 -3.07
C VAL A 78 -8.12 8.88 -4.53
N ASP A 79 -7.69 10.12 -4.72
CA ASP A 79 -7.48 10.73 -6.04
C ASP A 79 -6.30 10.10 -6.80
N PRO A 80 -6.22 10.24 -8.13
CA PRO A 80 -5.16 9.64 -8.93
C PRO A 80 -3.75 10.03 -8.51
N ALA A 81 -3.49 11.30 -8.17
CA ALA A 81 -2.16 11.74 -7.76
C ALA A 81 -1.73 11.08 -6.43
N THR A 82 -2.68 10.88 -5.52
CA THR A 82 -2.45 10.14 -4.29
C THR A 82 -2.17 8.65 -4.57
N ARG A 83 -2.85 8.02 -5.55
CA ARG A 83 -2.56 6.63 -5.95
C ARG A 83 -1.13 6.49 -6.46
N ASP A 84 -0.73 7.34 -7.39
CA ASP A 84 0.63 7.34 -7.93
C ASP A 84 1.69 7.47 -6.84
N TYR A 85 1.46 8.36 -5.87
CA TYR A 85 2.36 8.51 -4.74
C TYR A 85 2.44 7.22 -3.90
N ILE A 86 1.28 6.60 -3.58
CA ILE A 86 1.21 5.36 -2.80
C ILE A 86 1.99 4.25 -3.50
N LEU A 87 1.76 4.04 -4.80
CA LEU A 87 2.42 2.98 -5.57
C LEU A 87 3.94 3.20 -5.64
N ARG A 88 4.40 4.42 -5.91
CA ARG A 88 5.84 4.76 -5.89
C ARG A 88 6.46 4.54 -4.52
N THR A 89 5.74 4.88 -3.45
CA THR A 89 6.21 4.68 -2.08
C THR A 89 6.35 3.19 -1.76
N ILE A 90 5.41 2.35 -2.19
CA ILE A 90 5.49 0.90 -2.03
C ILE A 90 6.72 0.36 -2.75
N ILE A 91 6.87 0.67 -4.06
CA ILE A 91 7.99 0.15 -4.88
C ILE A 91 9.36 0.63 -4.35
N GLY A 92 9.45 1.86 -3.91
CA GLY A 92 10.72 2.48 -3.54
C GLY A 92 11.20 2.20 -2.11
N ASN A 93 10.37 1.59 -1.25
CA ASN A 93 10.66 1.52 0.19
C ASN A 93 10.57 0.12 0.82
N TYR A 94 10.30 -0.94 0.05
CA TYR A 94 10.45 -2.29 0.58
C TYR A 94 11.88 -2.82 0.34
N SER A 95 12.35 -3.71 1.22
CA SER A 95 13.65 -4.35 1.04
C SER A 95 13.58 -5.45 -0.02
N GLU A 96 14.69 -5.70 -0.73
CA GLU A 96 14.77 -6.76 -1.76
C GLU A 96 14.41 -8.16 -1.23
N ASP A 97 14.63 -8.40 0.07
CA ASP A 97 14.30 -9.66 0.73
C ASP A 97 12.86 -9.72 1.28
N ALA A 98 12.06 -8.70 1.04
CA ALA A 98 10.68 -8.63 1.54
C ALA A 98 9.66 -8.96 0.44
N ALA A 99 8.55 -9.55 0.85
CA ALA A 99 7.36 -9.72 0.02
C ALA A 99 6.32 -8.64 0.34
N VAL A 100 5.61 -8.17 -0.70
CA VAL A 100 4.49 -7.23 -0.56
C VAL A 100 3.24 -7.90 -1.11
N ILE A 101 2.21 -8.04 -0.29
CA ILE A 101 0.89 -8.52 -0.72
C ILE A 101 -0.09 -7.34 -0.68
N ILE A 102 -0.71 -7.08 -1.83
CA ILE A 102 -1.70 -6.01 -2.00
C ILE A 102 -3.05 -6.64 -2.31
N SER A 103 -4.06 -6.43 -1.45
CA SER A 103 -5.44 -6.72 -1.81
C SER A 103 -6.06 -5.49 -2.47
N THR A 104 -6.67 -5.63 -3.64
CA THR A 104 -7.35 -4.53 -4.32
C THR A 104 -8.32 -5.04 -5.40
N HIS A 105 -9.32 -4.23 -5.68
CA HIS A 105 -10.19 -4.38 -6.84
C HIS A 105 -9.80 -3.43 -8.01
N LEU A 106 -8.80 -2.56 -7.80
CA LEU A 106 -8.31 -1.59 -8.78
C LEU A 106 -7.12 -2.17 -9.57
N ILE A 107 -7.35 -3.26 -10.29
CA ILE A 107 -6.31 -4.08 -10.93
C ILE A 107 -5.49 -3.27 -11.92
N ALA A 108 -6.16 -2.50 -12.79
CA ALA A 108 -5.49 -1.71 -13.82
C ALA A 108 -4.49 -0.69 -13.26
N ASP A 109 -4.72 -0.18 -12.03
CA ASP A 109 -3.82 0.78 -11.38
C ASP A 109 -2.54 0.11 -10.83
N VAL A 110 -2.62 -1.18 -10.45
CA VAL A 110 -1.50 -1.90 -9.80
C VAL A 110 -0.77 -2.89 -10.72
N GLU A 111 -1.38 -3.31 -11.82
CA GLU A 111 -0.86 -4.37 -12.69
C GLU A 111 0.62 -4.17 -13.11
N GLN A 112 1.05 -2.92 -13.25
CA GLN A 112 2.40 -2.61 -13.71
C GLN A 112 3.49 -2.90 -12.66
N ILE A 113 3.11 -3.09 -11.41
CA ILE A 113 4.04 -3.30 -10.28
C ILE A 113 3.95 -4.71 -9.69
N LEU A 114 3.11 -5.57 -10.26
CA LEU A 114 2.90 -6.93 -9.75
C LEU A 114 3.79 -7.94 -10.46
N ASP A 115 4.37 -8.84 -9.69
CA ASP A 115 5.07 -10.03 -10.19
C ASP A 115 4.07 -11.17 -10.38
N GLU A 116 3.19 -11.38 -9.38
CA GLU A 116 2.23 -12.47 -9.34
C GLU A 116 0.84 -11.97 -8.94
N VAL A 117 -0.19 -12.70 -9.34
CA VAL A 117 -1.58 -12.43 -8.98
C VAL A 117 -2.27 -13.67 -8.44
N VAL A 118 -3.14 -13.44 -7.45
CA VAL A 118 -4.01 -14.47 -6.88
C VAL A 118 -5.45 -13.98 -6.97
N PHE A 119 -6.30 -14.71 -7.69
CA PHE A 119 -7.74 -14.41 -7.74
C PHE A 119 -8.47 -15.24 -6.69
N LEU A 120 -9.21 -14.54 -5.82
CA LEU A 120 -9.98 -15.15 -4.73
C LEU A 120 -11.48 -15.00 -4.96
N ARG A 121 -12.23 -16.10 -4.77
CA ARG A 121 -13.69 -16.11 -4.79
C ARG A 121 -14.21 -17.02 -3.69
N GLU A 122 -15.10 -16.51 -2.86
CA GLU A 122 -15.78 -17.30 -1.80
C GLU A 122 -14.79 -18.10 -0.91
N GLY A 123 -13.62 -17.49 -0.60
CA GLY A 123 -12.60 -18.11 0.21
C GLY A 123 -11.72 -19.14 -0.52
N GLN A 124 -11.88 -19.28 -1.83
CA GLN A 124 -11.08 -20.22 -2.66
C GLN A 124 -10.16 -19.46 -3.61
N VAL A 125 -8.99 -20.03 -3.87
CA VAL A 125 -8.07 -19.57 -4.92
C VAL A 125 -8.57 -20.07 -6.26
N MET A 126 -8.99 -19.16 -7.12
CA MET A 126 -9.46 -19.43 -8.48
C MET A 126 -8.30 -19.47 -9.49
N LEU A 127 -7.27 -18.66 -9.24
CA LEU A 127 -6.09 -18.55 -10.08
C LEU A 127 -4.91 -18.08 -9.22
N HIS A 128 -3.72 -18.60 -9.52
CA HIS A 128 -2.44 -18.09 -9.03
C HIS A 128 -1.43 -18.21 -10.17
N GLU A 129 -1.02 -17.08 -10.73
CA GLU A 129 -0.09 -17.03 -11.88
C GLU A 129 0.79 -15.79 -11.84
N SER A 130 1.94 -15.84 -12.52
CA SER A 130 2.75 -14.64 -12.74
C SER A 130 2.10 -13.72 -13.78
N VAL A 131 2.32 -12.42 -13.64
CA VAL A 131 1.82 -11.43 -14.62
C VAL A 131 2.45 -11.66 -15.99
N GLU A 132 3.73 -12.07 -16.02
CA GLU A 132 4.45 -12.41 -17.25
C GLU A 132 3.77 -13.58 -17.98
N THR A 133 3.46 -14.67 -17.28
CA THR A 133 2.73 -15.83 -17.86
C THR A 133 1.37 -15.39 -18.44
N ILE A 134 0.63 -14.55 -17.74
CA ILE A 134 -0.67 -14.07 -18.23
C ILE A 134 -0.51 -13.29 -19.55
N ARG A 135 0.51 -12.43 -19.62
CA ARG A 135 0.78 -11.63 -20.83
C ARG A 135 1.26 -12.47 -22.00
N ASP A 136 2.24 -13.34 -21.76
CA ASP A 136 2.93 -14.07 -22.82
C ASP A 136 2.12 -15.25 -23.34
N GLU A 137 1.50 -16.05 -22.45
CA GLU A 137 0.78 -17.24 -22.86
C GLU A 137 -0.69 -16.97 -23.20
N LYS A 138 -1.34 -16.06 -22.47
CA LYS A 138 -2.76 -15.75 -22.67
C LYS A 138 -3.02 -14.52 -23.53
N GLY A 139 -1.99 -13.68 -23.77
CA GLY A 139 -2.10 -12.46 -24.57
C GLY A 139 -3.06 -11.44 -23.99
N LYS A 140 -3.24 -11.43 -22.64
CA LYS A 140 -4.21 -10.60 -21.93
C LYS A 140 -3.54 -9.79 -20.83
N SER A 141 -4.18 -8.67 -20.46
CA SER A 141 -3.87 -8.00 -19.21
C SER A 141 -4.48 -8.77 -18.01
N VAL A 142 -3.98 -8.49 -16.81
CA VAL A 142 -4.55 -9.06 -15.58
C VAL A 142 -6.00 -8.63 -15.38
N ASP A 143 -6.32 -7.36 -15.71
CA ASP A 143 -7.69 -6.83 -15.63
C ASP A 143 -8.64 -7.54 -16.60
N GLU A 144 -8.20 -7.82 -17.84
CA GLU A 144 -9.00 -8.58 -18.82
C GLU A 144 -9.26 -10.02 -18.36
N LEU A 145 -8.22 -10.69 -17.84
CA LEU A 145 -8.35 -12.05 -17.31
C LEU A 145 -9.26 -12.09 -16.08
N PHE A 146 -9.14 -11.11 -15.19
CA PHE A 146 -10.02 -11.00 -14.02
C PHE A 146 -11.49 -10.87 -14.44
N ARG A 147 -11.81 -9.99 -15.38
CA ARG A 147 -13.18 -9.83 -15.89
C ARG A 147 -13.73 -11.09 -16.55
N GLU A 148 -12.87 -11.89 -17.17
CA GLU A 148 -13.26 -13.15 -17.77
C GLU A 148 -13.58 -14.22 -16.72
N VAL A 149 -12.71 -14.37 -15.70
CA VAL A 149 -12.87 -15.36 -14.61
C VAL A 149 -14.09 -15.04 -13.74
N PHE A 150 -14.38 -13.75 -13.54
CA PHE A 150 -15.47 -13.30 -12.67
C PHE A 150 -16.71 -12.78 -13.42
N ARG A 151 -16.85 -13.07 -14.72
CA ARG A 151 -18.09 -12.77 -15.44
C ARG A 151 -19.27 -13.44 -14.76
N CYS A 152 -20.24 -12.60 -14.34
CA CYS A 152 -21.57 -13.03 -13.90
C CYS A 152 -22.47 -13.28 -15.11
#